data_fb10f73b39b76ab30588287cb8fcff23
#
_entry.id   fb10f73b39b76ab30588287cb8fcff23
#
_cell.length_a   1.000
_cell.length_b   1.000
_cell.length_c   1.000
_cell.angle_alpha   90.00
_cell.angle_beta   90.00
_cell.angle_gamma   90.00
#
_symmetry.space_group_name_H-M   'P 1'
#
loop_
_entity.id
_entity.type
_entity.pdbx_description
1 polymer ?
#
loop_
_entity_poly.entity_id
_entity_poly.type
_entity_poly.pdbx_seq_one_letter_code
_entity_poly.pdbx_strand_id
1 'polypeptide(L)'
;MTSEILTRPDLGDVIVGVDGSPSARTAALWAAVEADRRGRSLWLVHAADTDRRAYWTDAETIQAVREAARDLLVGTATAVHERFPDLVVTRRLLRQEPVAGLQEAAGDRGTIVVGSRGLGGFSALMLGSVGLGVAARAEVPVIVVRGGDERPETGSVTAAVHDAADLDWLLLAAAEAEARKAALRIVSVWNVLAHVGSVASMLDDLDGIARQRVHEVKALADRVREVHPGLIVGHHVETGTSTPGILIEASGRTDLLVMGRGRRPLGVGPSLGRVAHALIHHSRCPVEVIPSAFVTEAGQS
;
A
#
# COMPACT_ATOMS: atom_id res chain seq x y z
N MET A 1 -13.69 30.81 8.55
CA MET A 1 -13.33 29.41 8.47
C MET A 1 -13.78 28.91 7.11
N THR A 2 -12.90 28.86 6.14
CA THR A 2 -13.18 28.35 4.80
C THR A 2 -13.35 26.84 4.95
N SER A 3 -14.56 26.33 4.69
CA SER A 3 -14.82 24.89 4.63
C SER A 3 -14.01 24.35 3.46
N GLU A 4 -12.94 23.66 3.71
CA GLU A 4 -12.19 22.91 2.71
C GLU A 4 -13.14 21.87 2.11
N ILE A 5 -13.46 22.02 0.82
CA ILE A 5 -14.30 21.07 0.10
C ILE A 5 -13.44 19.82 -0.08
N LEU A 6 -13.67 18.82 0.76
CA LEU A 6 -13.04 17.50 0.63
C LEU A 6 -13.59 16.85 -0.65
N THR A 7 -12.71 16.62 -1.62
CA THR A 7 -13.04 15.93 -2.87
C THR A 7 -12.65 14.46 -2.78
N ARG A 8 -13.36 13.60 -3.56
CA ARG A 8 -12.97 12.20 -3.70
C ARG A 8 -11.61 12.11 -4.38
N PRO A 9 -10.62 11.41 -3.81
CA PRO A 9 -9.31 11.29 -4.42
C PRO A 9 -9.35 10.39 -5.66
N ASP A 10 -8.51 10.70 -6.64
CA ASP A 10 -8.24 9.84 -7.79
C ASP A 10 -7.18 8.79 -7.42
N LEU A 11 -7.48 7.51 -7.64
CA LEU A 11 -6.58 6.40 -7.34
C LEU A 11 -5.47 6.20 -8.41
N GLY A 12 -5.61 6.85 -9.56
CA GLY A 12 -4.63 6.81 -10.65
C GLY A 12 -4.42 5.45 -11.32
N ASP A 13 -3.44 5.38 -12.21
CA ASP A 13 -3.05 4.14 -12.89
C ASP A 13 -2.35 3.17 -11.93
N VAL A 14 -2.38 1.88 -12.28
CA VAL A 14 -1.75 0.82 -11.48
C VAL A 14 -0.44 0.39 -12.13
N ILE A 15 0.67 0.53 -11.41
CA ILE A 15 2.02 0.22 -11.86
C ILE A 15 2.54 -0.99 -11.11
N VAL A 16 2.79 -2.12 -11.78
CA VAL A 16 3.29 -3.32 -11.13
C VAL A 16 4.72 -3.66 -11.56
N GLY A 17 5.57 -3.87 -10.55
CA GLY A 17 6.93 -4.37 -10.75
C GLY A 17 6.95 -5.87 -11.00
N VAL A 18 7.53 -6.31 -12.12
CA VAL A 18 7.67 -7.72 -12.49
C VAL A 18 9.14 -8.10 -12.67
N ASP A 19 9.57 -9.21 -12.04
CA ASP A 19 10.93 -9.72 -12.09
C ASP A 19 11.01 -11.20 -12.51
N GLY A 20 9.87 -11.82 -12.84
CA GLY A 20 9.76 -13.23 -13.19
C GLY A 20 9.56 -14.16 -12.00
N SER A 21 9.61 -13.67 -10.76
CA SER A 21 9.31 -14.48 -9.58
C SER A 21 7.82 -14.86 -9.51
N PRO A 22 7.46 -15.98 -8.84
CA PRO A 22 6.06 -16.33 -8.59
C PRO A 22 5.29 -15.23 -7.86
N SER A 23 5.94 -14.54 -6.92
CA SER A 23 5.34 -13.44 -6.17
C SER A 23 5.03 -12.22 -7.05
N ALA A 24 5.91 -11.90 -8.00
CA ALA A 24 5.66 -10.82 -8.97
C ALA A 24 4.54 -11.18 -9.95
N ARG A 25 4.42 -12.46 -10.33
CA ARG A 25 3.28 -12.94 -11.15
C ARG A 25 1.97 -12.80 -10.39
N THR A 26 1.90 -13.21 -9.13
CA THR A 26 0.72 -13.00 -8.27
C THR A 26 0.40 -11.53 -8.14
N ALA A 27 1.41 -10.68 -7.94
CA ALA A 27 1.23 -9.23 -7.87
C ALA A 27 0.71 -8.63 -9.17
N ALA A 28 1.15 -9.12 -10.34
CA ALA A 28 0.68 -8.65 -11.64
C ALA A 28 -0.79 -9.00 -11.88
N LEU A 29 -1.23 -10.21 -11.53
CA LEU A 29 -2.64 -10.62 -11.65
C LEU A 29 -3.51 -9.84 -10.65
N TRP A 30 -3.05 -9.66 -9.42
CA TRP A 30 -3.75 -8.83 -8.44
C TRP A 30 -3.86 -7.37 -8.90
N ALA A 31 -2.79 -6.80 -9.46
CA ALA A 31 -2.78 -5.45 -10.01
C ALA A 31 -3.71 -5.30 -11.21
N ALA A 32 -3.89 -6.34 -12.01
CA ALA A 32 -4.86 -6.36 -13.11
C ALA A 32 -6.30 -6.28 -12.60
N VAL A 33 -6.66 -7.06 -11.56
CA VAL A 33 -7.97 -6.95 -10.88
C VAL A 33 -8.18 -5.54 -10.37
N GLU A 34 -7.14 -4.93 -9.81
CA GLU A 34 -7.20 -3.59 -9.23
C GLU A 34 -7.39 -2.51 -10.29
N ALA A 35 -6.64 -2.58 -11.38
CA ALA A 35 -6.75 -1.66 -12.52
C ALA A 35 -8.15 -1.74 -13.16
N ASP A 36 -8.67 -2.95 -13.36
CA ASP A 36 -10.01 -3.19 -13.88
C ASP A 36 -11.09 -2.59 -12.96
N ARG A 37 -11.01 -2.82 -11.65
CA ARG A 37 -11.92 -2.24 -10.64
C ARG A 37 -11.95 -0.71 -10.66
N ARG A 38 -10.77 -0.10 -10.80
CA ARG A 38 -10.62 1.36 -10.84
C ARG A 38 -10.98 1.96 -12.20
N GLY A 39 -11.17 1.14 -13.25
CA GLY A 39 -11.30 1.59 -14.64
C GLY A 39 -10.05 2.33 -15.13
N ARG A 40 -8.86 1.89 -14.72
CA ARG A 40 -7.55 2.50 -14.99
C ARG A 40 -6.64 1.56 -15.77
N SER A 41 -5.57 2.12 -16.35
CA SER A 41 -4.58 1.33 -17.06
C SER A 41 -3.66 0.56 -16.10
N LEU A 42 -3.21 -0.62 -16.55
CA LEU A 42 -2.17 -1.40 -15.92
C LEU A 42 -0.83 -1.21 -16.62
N TRP A 43 0.21 -0.87 -15.87
CA TRP A 43 1.56 -0.76 -16.38
C TRP A 43 2.42 -1.89 -15.82
N LEU A 44 2.87 -2.79 -16.68
CA LEU A 44 3.83 -3.85 -16.34
C LEU A 44 5.24 -3.29 -16.50
N VAL A 45 5.97 -3.18 -15.42
CA VAL A 45 7.29 -2.54 -15.39
C VAL A 45 8.35 -3.56 -14.97
N HIS A 46 9.37 -3.74 -15.81
CA HIS A 46 10.60 -4.43 -15.46
C HIS A 46 11.78 -3.46 -15.48
N ALA A 47 12.50 -3.34 -14.39
CA ALA A 47 13.70 -2.53 -14.28
C ALA A 47 14.93 -3.43 -14.26
N ALA A 48 15.69 -3.42 -15.36
CA ALA A 48 16.77 -4.37 -15.60
C ALA A 48 18.12 -3.95 -15.03
N ASP A 49 18.23 -2.72 -14.49
CA ASP A 49 19.48 -2.12 -13.96
C ASP A 49 20.64 -2.21 -14.96
N THR A 50 20.32 -2.07 -16.26
CA THR A 50 21.32 -2.26 -17.33
C THR A 50 22.32 -1.14 -17.40
N ASP A 51 22.00 0.07 -16.94
CA ASP A 51 22.94 1.19 -16.93
C ASP A 51 24.07 0.94 -15.93
N ARG A 52 23.77 0.42 -14.75
CA ARG A 52 24.77 0.03 -13.76
C ARG A 52 25.55 -1.21 -14.19
N ARG A 53 24.87 -2.22 -14.77
CA ARG A 53 25.50 -3.47 -15.23
C ARG A 53 26.49 -3.22 -16.37
N ALA A 54 26.26 -2.22 -17.22
CA ALA A 54 27.13 -1.88 -18.35
C ALA A 54 28.56 -1.50 -17.93
N TYR A 55 28.81 -1.19 -16.66
CA TYR A 55 30.17 -0.95 -16.15
C TYR A 55 31.00 -2.22 -15.95
N TRP A 56 30.35 -3.41 -15.86
CA TRP A 56 31.02 -4.67 -15.50
C TRP A 56 30.68 -5.82 -16.46
N THR A 57 29.85 -5.57 -17.47
CA THR A 57 29.27 -6.60 -18.31
C THR A 57 29.38 -6.18 -19.79
N ASP A 58 29.66 -7.14 -20.67
CA ASP A 58 29.76 -6.90 -22.11
C ASP A 58 28.40 -6.59 -22.73
N ALA A 59 28.43 -6.03 -23.94
CA ALA A 59 27.24 -5.57 -24.65
C ALA A 59 26.30 -6.75 -25.06
N GLU A 60 26.85 -7.93 -25.34
CA GLU A 60 26.07 -9.11 -25.71
C GLU A 60 25.24 -9.60 -24.53
N THR A 61 25.84 -9.71 -23.35
CA THR A 61 25.14 -10.06 -22.10
C THR A 61 24.07 -9.03 -21.74
N ILE A 62 24.34 -7.72 -21.92
CA ILE A 62 23.33 -6.67 -21.69
C ILE A 62 22.15 -6.85 -22.67
N GLN A 63 22.43 -7.18 -23.92
CA GLN A 63 21.39 -7.40 -24.92
C GLN A 63 20.55 -8.63 -24.57
N ALA A 64 21.16 -9.74 -24.16
CA ALA A 64 20.46 -10.94 -23.70
C ALA A 64 19.54 -10.66 -22.50
N VAL A 65 20.02 -9.88 -21.52
CA VAL A 65 19.18 -9.43 -20.37
C VAL A 65 17.98 -8.64 -20.83
N ARG A 66 18.13 -7.74 -21.83
CA ARG A 66 17.01 -6.93 -22.34
C ARG A 66 16.01 -7.79 -23.11
N GLU A 67 16.46 -8.78 -23.87
CA GLU A 67 15.58 -9.70 -24.59
C GLU A 67 14.77 -10.55 -23.61
N ALA A 68 15.42 -11.19 -22.66
CA ALA A 68 14.73 -11.94 -21.60
C ALA A 68 13.71 -11.09 -20.81
N ALA A 69 14.03 -9.81 -20.57
CA ALA A 69 13.13 -8.89 -19.90
C ALA A 69 11.90 -8.53 -20.77
N ARG A 70 12.09 -8.40 -22.10
CA ARG A 70 10.95 -8.19 -23.02
C ARG A 70 10.05 -9.42 -23.09
N ASP A 71 10.62 -10.62 -23.14
CA ASP A 71 9.87 -11.87 -23.17
C ASP A 71 9.06 -12.05 -21.87
N LEU A 72 9.65 -11.72 -20.73
CA LEU A 72 8.96 -11.70 -19.44
C LEU A 72 7.75 -10.75 -19.47
N LEU A 73 7.93 -9.52 -19.96
CA LEU A 73 6.85 -8.54 -20.06
C LEU A 73 5.75 -8.99 -21.01
N VAL A 74 6.11 -9.60 -22.16
CA VAL A 74 5.15 -10.16 -23.12
C VAL A 74 4.36 -11.30 -22.48
N GLY A 75 5.04 -12.28 -21.87
CA GLY A 75 4.37 -13.41 -21.23
C GLY A 75 3.46 -12.98 -20.07
N THR A 76 3.89 -11.97 -19.28
CA THR A 76 3.03 -11.42 -18.20
C THR A 76 1.81 -10.71 -18.77
N ALA A 77 1.96 -9.91 -19.83
CA ALA A 77 0.83 -9.23 -20.48
C ALA A 77 -0.16 -10.22 -21.08
N THR A 78 0.33 -11.30 -21.72
CA THR A 78 -0.52 -12.38 -22.23
C THR A 78 -1.36 -13.00 -21.12
N ALA A 79 -0.75 -13.37 -20.00
CA ALA A 79 -1.46 -13.93 -18.84
C ALA A 79 -2.51 -12.97 -18.23
N VAL A 80 -2.26 -11.66 -18.29
CA VAL A 80 -3.24 -10.65 -17.89
C VAL A 80 -4.40 -10.58 -18.88
N HIS A 81 -4.12 -10.50 -20.20
CA HIS A 81 -5.15 -10.40 -21.25
C HIS A 81 -6.04 -11.65 -21.36
N GLU A 82 -5.52 -12.84 -21.03
CA GLU A 82 -6.34 -14.06 -20.95
C GLU A 82 -7.48 -13.92 -19.92
N ARG A 83 -7.28 -13.14 -18.85
CA ARG A 83 -8.25 -12.95 -17.76
C ARG A 83 -9.01 -11.62 -17.86
N PHE A 84 -8.38 -10.59 -18.43
CA PHE A 84 -8.91 -9.24 -18.61
C PHE A 84 -8.66 -8.74 -20.03
N PRO A 85 -9.44 -9.20 -21.04
CA PRO A 85 -9.18 -8.90 -22.45
C PRO A 85 -9.32 -7.41 -22.79
N ASP A 86 -10.17 -6.68 -22.07
CA ASP A 86 -10.47 -5.26 -22.31
C ASP A 86 -9.55 -4.31 -21.52
N LEU A 87 -8.70 -4.83 -20.61
CA LEU A 87 -7.83 -4.02 -19.80
C LEU A 87 -6.70 -3.40 -20.64
N VAL A 88 -6.54 -2.09 -20.56
CA VAL A 88 -5.41 -1.40 -21.19
C VAL A 88 -4.12 -1.72 -20.44
N VAL A 89 -3.24 -2.49 -21.09
CA VAL A 89 -1.96 -2.92 -20.50
C VAL A 89 -0.79 -2.29 -21.25
N THR A 90 0.03 -1.52 -20.52
CA THR A 90 1.27 -0.93 -21.03
C THR A 90 2.46 -1.69 -20.49
N ARG A 91 3.45 -2.00 -21.35
CA ARG A 91 4.68 -2.68 -20.97
C ARG A 91 5.84 -1.69 -20.99
N ARG A 92 6.62 -1.63 -19.89
CA ARG A 92 7.80 -0.77 -19.78
C ARG A 92 9.01 -1.55 -19.30
N LEU A 93 10.05 -1.57 -20.15
CA LEU A 93 11.39 -2.02 -19.78
C LEU A 93 12.23 -0.80 -19.45
N LEU A 94 12.65 -0.68 -18.20
CA LEU A 94 13.46 0.43 -17.70
C LEU A 94 14.92 0.00 -17.51
N ARG A 95 15.83 0.96 -17.68
CA ARG A 95 17.28 0.74 -17.60
C ARG A 95 17.83 1.01 -16.20
N GLN A 96 17.09 1.79 -15.41
CA GLN A 96 17.45 2.17 -14.03
C GLN A 96 17.34 1.00 -13.06
N GLU A 97 17.76 1.27 -11.84
CA GLU A 97 17.52 0.35 -10.71
C GLU A 97 16.02 0.28 -10.37
N PRO A 98 15.53 -0.85 -9.80
CA PRO A 98 14.10 -1.11 -9.68
C PRO A 98 13.31 -0.08 -8.88
N VAL A 99 13.85 0.44 -7.77
CA VAL A 99 13.08 1.38 -6.93
C VAL A 99 12.87 2.70 -7.64
N ALA A 100 13.92 3.29 -8.21
CA ALA A 100 13.83 4.54 -8.97
C ALA A 100 12.98 4.38 -10.23
N GLY A 101 13.15 3.26 -10.95
CA GLY A 101 12.36 2.98 -12.15
C GLY A 101 10.86 2.87 -11.88
N LEU A 102 10.45 2.20 -10.79
CA LEU A 102 9.04 2.09 -10.41
C LEU A 102 8.46 3.45 -9.99
N GLN A 103 9.23 4.27 -9.27
CA GLN A 103 8.82 5.62 -8.88
C GLN A 103 8.62 6.52 -10.11
N GLU A 104 9.58 6.51 -11.06
CA GLU A 104 9.47 7.26 -12.31
C GLU A 104 8.26 6.81 -13.13
N ALA A 105 8.01 5.49 -13.21
CA ALA A 105 6.85 4.96 -13.94
C ALA A 105 5.51 5.35 -13.32
N ALA A 106 5.46 5.49 -12.01
CA ALA A 106 4.26 5.87 -11.29
C ALA A 106 3.96 7.39 -11.36
N GLY A 107 5.00 8.19 -11.59
CA GLY A 107 4.85 9.65 -11.57
C GLY A 107 4.35 10.13 -10.20
N ASP A 108 3.45 11.11 -10.23
CA ASP A 108 2.88 11.76 -9.05
C ASP A 108 1.47 11.25 -8.65
N ARG A 109 0.85 10.39 -9.46
CA ARG A 109 -0.55 9.95 -9.28
C ARG A 109 -0.78 8.45 -9.37
N GLY A 110 0.22 7.65 -9.74
CA GLY A 110 0.08 6.20 -9.86
C GLY A 110 0.09 5.48 -8.51
N THR A 111 -0.38 4.24 -8.51
CA THR A 111 -0.21 3.31 -7.37
C THR A 111 0.79 2.23 -7.75
N ILE A 112 1.85 2.06 -6.97
CA ILE A 112 2.86 1.03 -7.22
C ILE A 112 2.45 -0.27 -6.54
N VAL A 113 2.43 -1.37 -7.30
CA VAL A 113 2.17 -2.71 -6.79
C VAL A 113 3.44 -3.55 -6.90
N VAL A 114 3.79 -4.25 -5.83
CA VAL A 114 4.94 -5.16 -5.80
C VAL A 114 4.59 -6.46 -5.10
N GLY A 115 5.25 -7.54 -5.51
CA GLY A 115 5.18 -8.81 -4.79
C GLY A 115 5.97 -8.75 -3.47
N SER A 116 5.57 -9.58 -2.52
CA SER A 116 6.26 -9.67 -1.23
C SER A 116 7.68 -10.28 -1.32
N ARG A 117 8.06 -10.90 -2.45
CA ARG A 117 9.37 -11.52 -2.69
C ARG A 117 9.80 -11.30 -4.13
N GLY A 118 11.12 -11.39 -4.37
CA GLY A 118 11.71 -11.40 -5.70
C GLY A 118 12.56 -12.66 -5.92
N LEU A 119 13.34 -12.69 -6.99
CA LEU A 119 14.23 -13.81 -7.35
C LEU A 119 15.36 -14.10 -6.33
N GLY A 120 15.61 -13.21 -5.39
CA GLY A 120 16.74 -13.28 -4.43
C GLY A 120 16.66 -14.36 -3.33
N GLY A 121 15.72 -15.28 -3.36
CA GLY A 121 15.71 -16.62 -2.74
C GLY A 121 16.07 -16.83 -1.27
N PHE A 122 16.25 -15.81 -0.44
CA PHE A 122 16.55 -16.00 0.98
C PHE A 122 15.27 -16.16 1.81
N SER A 123 15.20 -17.29 2.50
CA SER A 123 14.24 -17.79 3.51
C SER A 123 12.80 -17.23 3.56
N ALA A 124 11.87 -18.05 4.00
CA ALA A 124 10.40 -17.93 3.94
C ALA A 124 9.76 -16.67 4.57
N LEU A 125 10.52 -15.72 5.11
CA LEU A 125 10.00 -14.66 5.99
C LEU A 125 10.42 -13.22 5.61
N MET A 126 11.25 -12.97 4.58
CA MET A 126 11.72 -11.61 4.29
C MET A 126 11.08 -11.00 3.04
N LEU A 127 10.62 -9.78 3.15
CA LEU A 127 10.23 -8.93 2.03
C LEU A 127 11.46 -8.68 1.12
N GLY A 128 11.26 -8.70 -0.20
CA GLY A 128 12.30 -8.38 -1.16
C GLY A 128 12.81 -6.94 -1.01
N SER A 129 14.09 -6.72 -1.34
CA SER A 129 14.72 -5.39 -1.24
C SER A 129 14.01 -4.31 -2.04
N VAL A 130 13.43 -4.65 -3.20
CA VAL A 130 12.66 -3.73 -4.04
C VAL A 130 11.37 -3.33 -3.34
N GLY A 131 10.58 -4.30 -2.86
CA GLY A 131 9.32 -4.03 -2.16
C GLY A 131 9.52 -3.15 -0.92
N LEU A 132 10.54 -3.45 -0.11
CA LEU A 132 10.91 -2.64 1.05
C LEU A 132 11.39 -1.25 0.64
N GLY A 133 12.22 -1.17 -0.40
CA GLY A 133 12.78 0.09 -0.90
C GLY A 133 11.70 1.02 -1.45
N VAL A 134 10.75 0.49 -2.21
CA VAL A 134 9.62 1.26 -2.76
C VAL A 134 8.70 1.72 -1.64
N ALA A 135 8.25 0.82 -0.76
CA ALA A 135 7.37 1.18 0.35
C ALA A 135 7.97 2.24 1.30
N ALA A 136 9.31 2.23 1.46
CA ALA A 136 9.99 3.21 2.30
C ALA A 136 10.17 4.58 1.64
N ARG A 137 10.31 4.65 0.30
CA ARG A 137 10.76 5.86 -0.40
C ARG A 137 9.74 6.45 -1.37
N ALA A 138 8.75 5.65 -1.86
CA ALA A 138 7.79 6.15 -2.84
C ALA A 138 7.02 7.37 -2.31
N GLU A 139 6.73 8.29 -3.20
CA GLU A 139 5.92 9.49 -2.96
C GLU A 139 4.45 9.27 -3.37
N VAL A 140 4.15 8.09 -3.88
CA VAL A 140 2.82 7.60 -4.26
C VAL A 140 2.44 6.37 -3.43
N PRO A 141 1.16 5.96 -3.38
CA PRO A 141 0.71 4.76 -2.69
C PRO A 141 1.45 3.50 -3.17
N VAL A 142 1.79 2.63 -2.23
CA VAL A 142 2.49 1.37 -2.51
C VAL A 142 1.71 0.21 -1.92
N ILE A 143 1.33 -0.74 -2.76
CA ILE A 143 0.67 -1.97 -2.35
C ILE A 143 1.65 -3.13 -2.42
N VAL A 144 1.85 -3.79 -1.30
CA VAL A 144 2.63 -5.02 -1.22
C VAL A 144 1.68 -6.21 -1.19
N VAL A 145 1.67 -6.98 -2.28
CA VAL A 145 0.80 -8.15 -2.43
C VAL A 145 1.41 -9.34 -1.71
N ARG A 146 0.62 -9.93 -0.82
CA ARG A 146 0.96 -11.13 -0.05
C ARG A 146 -0.15 -12.16 -0.19
N GLY A 147 0.24 -13.43 -0.14
CA GLY A 147 -0.70 -14.54 -0.27
C GLY A 147 -0.91 -14.96 -1.72
N GLY A 148 -1.72 -16.00 -1.92
CA GLY A 148 -2.14 -16.50 -3.22
C GLY A 148 -3.43 -15.83 -3.69
N ASP A 149 -3.73 -16.02 -4.96
CA ASP A 149 -4.93 -15.51 -5.67
C ASP A 149 -6.24 -16.19 -5.22
N GLU A 150 -6.14 -17.21 -4.34
CA GLU A 150 -7.26 -18.12 -4.00
C GLU A 150 -8.06 -17.70 -2.77
N ARG A 151 -7.72 -16.58 -2.14
CA ARG A 151 -8.45 -16.18 -0.94
C ARG A 151 -9.79 -15.54 -1.33
N PRO A 152 -10.92 -16.04 -0.78
CA PRO A 152 -12.21 -15.42 -1.03
C PRO A 152 -12.25 -14.00 -0.47
N GLU A 153 -12.88 -13.09 -1.22
CA GLU A 153 -13.07 -11.72 -0.78
C GLU A 153 -13.97 -11.67 0.47
N THR A 154 -13.57 -10.83 1.42
CA THR A 154 -14.30 -10.62 2.66
C THR A 154 -15.30 -9.47 2.57
N GLY A 155 -15.21 -8.67 1.49
CA GLY A 155 -15.98 -7.45 1.31
C GLY A 155 -15.60 -6.35 2.30
N SER A 156 -14.34 -6.30 2.74
CA SER A 156 -13.89 -5.35 3.75
C SER A 156 -12.51 -4.79 3.41
N VAL A 157 -12.36 -3.48 3.55
CA VAL A 157 -11.07 -2.75 3.59
C VAL A 157 -10.85 -2.26 5.02
N THR A 158 -9.66 -2.50 5.58
CA THR A 158 -9.32 -2.02 6.92
C THR A 158 -8.31 -0.88 6.84
N ALA A 159 -8.65 0.28 7.40
CA ALA A 159 -7.75 1.43 7.55
C ALA A 159 -7.21 1.51 8.98
N ALA A 160 -5.90 1.43 9.15
CA ALA A 160 -5.23 1.49 10.44
C ALA A 160 -4.83 2.94 10.76
N VAL A 161 -5.63 3.65 11.55
CA VAL A 161 -5.44 5.07 11.89
C VAL A 161 -4.74 5.25 13.23
N HIS A 162 -3.97 6.34 13.34
CA HIS A 162 -3.31 6.72 14.59
C HIS A 162 -3.95 7.95 15.23
N ASP A 163 -4.19 9.02 14.47
CA ASP A 163 -4.77 10.27 14.99
C ASP A 163 -5.59 11.02 13.92
N ALA A 164 -6.08 12.19 14.26
CA ALA A 164 -6.92 13.01 13.37
C ALA A 164 -6.20 13.49 12.10
N ALA A 165 -4.88 13.54 12.11
CA ALA A 165 -4.08 13.94 10.94
C ALA A 165 -4.05 12.85 9.84
N ASP A 166 -4.61 11.69 10.11
CA ASP A 166 -4.73 10.59 9.15
C ASP A 166 -5.91 10.75 8.18
N LEU A 167 -6.75 11.78 8.35
CA LEU A 167 -7.96 11.98 7.54
C LEU A 167 -7.67 11.96 6.04
N ASP A 168 -6.61 12.63 5.62
CA ASP A 168 -6.30 12.80 4.21
C ASP A 168 -6.11 11.45 3.50
N TRP A 169 -5.20 10.61 3.99
CA TRP A 169 -4.99 9.29 3.40
C TRP A 169 -6.14 8.31 3.69
N LEU A 170 -6.93 8.56 4.75
CA LEU A 170 -8.12 7.77 5.06
C LEU A 170 -9.20 7.93 3.98
N LEU A 171 -9.28 9.09 3.32
CA LEU A 171 -10.16 9.28 2.17
C LEU A 171 -9.73 8.44 0.96
N LEU A 172 -8.43 8.20 0.76
CA LEU A 172 -7.94 7.24 -0.23
C LEU A 172 -8.39 5.81 0.12
N ALA A 173 -8.27 5.41 1.38
CA ALA A 173 -8.78 4.11 1.83
C ALA A 173 -10.29 3.95 1.63
N ALA A 174 -11.05 5.04 1.74
CA ALA A 174 -12.48 5.06 1.45
C ALA A 174 -12.76 4.89 -0.06
N ALA A 175 -12.01 5.55 -0.92
CA ALA A 175 -12.10 5.37 -2.37
C ALA A 175 -11.74 3.93 -2.79
N GLU A 176 -10.73 3.33 -2.14
CA GLU A 176 -10.38 1.92 -2.32
C GLU A 176 -11.53 0.98 -1.93
N ALA A 177 -12.20 1.24 -0.82
CA ALA A 177 -13.36 0.46 -0.38
C ALA A 177 -14.53 0.60 -1.35
N GLU A 178 -14.81 1.81 -1.86
CA GLU A 178 -15.86 2.04 -2.88
C GLU A 178 -15.55 1.29 -4.18
N ALA A 179 -14.32 1.38 -4.70
CA ALA A 179 -13.91 0.69 -5.92
C ALA A 179 -14.09 -0.83 -5.80
N ARG A 180 -13.89 -1.39 -4.60
CA ARG A 180 -14.11 -2.80 -4.29
C ARG A 180 -15.56 -3.15 -3.96
N LYS A 181 -16.46 -2.18 -3.83
CA LYS A 181 -17.82 -2.37 -3.29
C LYS A 181 -17.80 -3.04 -1.90
N ALA A 182 -16.79 -2.70 -1.11
CA ALA A 182 -16.51 -3.25 0.20
C ALA A 182 -16.86 -2.25 1.31
N ALA A 183 -17.04 -2.73 2.54
CA ALA A 183 -17.15 -1.87 3.71
C ALA A 183 -15.77 -1.36 4.13
N LEU A 184 -15.68 -0.12 4.61
CA LEU A 184 -14.50 0.43 5.25
C LEU A 184 -14.56 0.21 6.77
N ARG A 185 -13.51 -0.40 7.32
CA ARG A 185 -13.32 -0.58 8.77
C ARG A 185 -12.15 0.29 9.22
N ILE A 186 -12.44 1.33 9.99
CA ILE A 186 -11.42 2.20 10.59
C ILE A 186 -11.02 1.60 11.93
N VAL A 187 -9.75 1.25 12.08
CA VAL A 187 -9.21 0.63 13.30
C VAL A 187 -8.10 1.48 13.87
N SER A 188 -8.24 1.89 15.13
CA SER A 188 -7.18 2.50 15.92
C SER A 188 -6.76 1.55 17.02
N VAL A 189 -5.46 1.41 17.26
CA VAL A 189 -4.94 0.56 18.33
C VAL A 189 -4.34 1.44 19.42
N TRP A 190 -4.94 1.38 20.60
CA TRP A 190 -4.40 2.04 21.78
C TRP A 190 -3.46 1.09 22.54
N ASN A 191 -2.17 1.45 22.55
CA ASN A 191 -1.18 0.66 23.27
C ASN A 191 -1.07 1.14 24.73
N VAL A 192 -1.60 0.36 25.67
CA VAL A 192 -1.60 0.66 27.10
C VAL A 192 -0.17 0.77 27.65
N LEU A 193 0.75 -0.09 27.19
CA LEU A 193 2.12 -0.12 27.70
C LEU A 193 2.94 1.13 27.34
N ALA A 194 2.60 1.80 26.24
CA ALA A 194 3.29 3.04 25.87
C ALA A 194 3.05 4.19 26.86
N HIS A 195 2.04 4.08 27.71
CA HIS A 195 1.63 5.11 28.67
C HIS A 195 1.94 4.73 30.13
N VAL A 196 2.32 3.48 30.41
CA VAL A 196 2.56 2.99 31.80
C VAL A 196 3.79 3.61 32.49
N GLY A 197 4.73 4.14 31.72
CA GLY A 197 5.94 4.77 32.29
C GLY A 197 5.72 6.09 33.05
N SER A 198 4.52 6.71 32.95
CA SER A 198 4.15 7.95 33.65
C SER A 198 2.95 7.81 34.62
N VAL A 199 2.48 6.62 34.93
CA VAL A 199 1.09 6.29 35.29
C VAL A 199 0.88 5.91 36.75
N ALA A 200 1.83 6.06 37.63
CA ALA A 200 1.54 5.84 39.09
C ALA A 200 0.48 6.81 39.66
N SER A 201 0.09 7.87 38.91
CA SER A 201 -0.92 8.86 39.37
C SER A 201 -2.17 8.99 38.48
N MET A 202 -2.38 8.09 37.48
CA MET A 202 -3.32 8.34 36.36
C MET A 202 -4.35 7.24 36.10
N LEU A 203 -4.70 6.38 37.03
CA LEU A 203 -5.75 5.36 36.77
C LEU A 203 -7.11 6.00 36.43
N ASP A 204 -7.42 7.15 37.01
CA ASP A 204 -8.65 7.91 36.71
C ASP A 204 -8.61 8.59 35.33
N ASP A 205 -7.43 8.82 34.75
CA ASP A 205 -7.23 9.43 33.43
C ASP A 205 -7.29 8.43 32.26
N LEU A 206 -7.06 7.14 32.49
CA LEU A 206 -7.06 6.13 31.42
C LEU A 206 -8.42 6.02 30.73
N ASP A 207 -9.50 6.07 31.48
CA ASP A 207 -10.86 6.07 30.93
C ASP A 207 -11.18 7.34 30.14
N GLY A 208 -10.64 8.48 30.56
CA GLY A 208 -10.72 9.74 29.84
C GLY A 208 -10.01 9.68 28.49
N ILE A 209 -8.79 9.19 28.48
CA ILE A 209 -7.97 9.01 27.27
C ILE A 209 -8.64 8.02 26.29
N ALA A 210 -9.15 6.90 26.82
CA ALA A 210 -9.85 5.91 25.99
C ALA A 210 -11.11 6.51 25.33
N ARG A 211 -11.93 7.24 26.10
CA ARG A 211 -13.11 7.94 25.56
C ARG A 211 -12.74 8.98 24.51
N GLN A 212 -11.69 9.75 24.75
CA GLN A 212 -11.17 10.73 23.79
C GLN A 212 -10.76 10.05 22.49
N ARG A 213 -10.04 8.93 22.55
CA ARG A 213 -9.64 8.16 21.35
C ARG A 213 -10.83 7.65 20.56
N VAL A 214 -11.84 7.10 21.24
CA VAL A 214 -13.08 6.67 20.58
C VAL A 214 -13.78 7.83 19.88
N HIS A 215 -13.81 9.01 20.51
CA HIS A 215 -14.39 10.21 19.92
C HIS A 215 -13.62 10.67 18.68
N GLU A 216 -12.29 10.68 18.71
CA GLU A 216 -11.44 11.03 17.56
C GLU A 216 -11.65 10.09 16.38
N VAL A 217 -11.66 8.77 16.61
CA VAL A 217 -11.88 7.78 15.53
C VAL A 217 -13.31 7.87 14.98
N LYS A 218 -14.28 8.14 15.83
CA LYS A 218 -15.67 8.41 15.40
C LYS A 218 -15.73 9.66 14.50
N ALA A 219 -15.06 10.74 14.88
CA ALA A 219 -15.02 11.97 14.09
C ALA A 219 -14.41 11.73 12.70
N LEU A 220 -13.33 10.92 12.60
CA LEU A 220 -12.76 10.50 11.32
C LEU A 220 -13.79 9.72 10.49
N ALA A 221 -14.51 8.77 11.09
CA ALA A 221 -15.54 7.99 10.40
C ALA A 221 -16.69 8.88 9.89
N ASP A 222 -17.09 9.88 10.67
CA ASP A 222 -18.15 10.83 10.28
C ASP A 222 -17.69 11.70 9.11
N ARG A 223 -16.42 12.15 9.09
CA ARG A 223 -15.83 12.88 7.94
C ARG A 223 -15.78 12.03 6.67
N VAL A 224 -15.42 10.75 6.79
CA VAL A 224 -15.46 9.84 5.64
C VAL A 224 -16.89 9.70 5.09
N ARG A 225 -17.91 9.55 5.95
CA ARG A 225 -19.31 9.43 5.52
C ARG A 225 -19.82 10.69 4.83
N GLU A 226 -19.32 11.88 5.20
CA GLU A 226 -19.66 13.14 4.51
C GLU A 226 -19.18 13.14 3.06
N VAL A 227 -17.98 12.62 2.79
CA VAL A 227 -17.39 12.58 1.43
C VAL A 227 -17.90 11.37 0.63
N HIS A 228 -18.17 10.26 1.31
CA HIS A 228 -18.58 8.98 0.72
C HIS A 228 -19.92 8.50 1.34
N PRO A 229 -21.04 9.16 1.06
CA PRO A 229 -22.32 8.90 1.75
C PRO A 229 -22.91 7.51 1.46
N GLY A 230 -22.48 6.85 0.37
CA GLY A 230 -22.89 5.49 0.02
C GLY A 230 -22.03 4.38 0.63
N LEU A 231 -20.93 4.74 1.27
CA LEU A 231 -19.98 3.77 1.81
C LEU A 231 -20.42 3.30 3.21
N ILE A 232 -20.38 1.98 3.43
CA ILE A 232 -20.57 1.41 4.77
C ILE A 232 -19.27 1.61 5.55
N VAL A 233 -19.30 2.49 6.57
CA VAL A 233 -18.13 2.82 7.39
C VAL A 233 -18.34 2.38 8.82
N GLY A 234 -17.52 1.41 9.27
CA GLY A 234 -17.41 1.01 10.67
C GLY A 234 -16.15 1.62 11.30
N HIS A 235 -16.17 1.85 12.62
CA HIS A 235 -14.99 2.28 13.36
C HIS A 235 -14.84 1.51 14.66
N HIS A 236 -13.60 1.28 15.07
CA HIS A 236 -13.29 0.52 16.27
C HIS A 236 -11.97 0.96 16.89
N VAL A 237 -11.91 0.99 18.22
CA VAL A 237 -10.69 1.22 18.98
C VAL A 237 -10.35 -0.07 19.73
N GLU A 238 -9.25 -0.68 19.33
CA GLU A 238 -8.71 -1.88 19.98
C GLU A 238 -7.71 -1.49 21.07
N THR A 239 -7.81 -2.12 22.21
CA THR A 239 -6.85 -1.93 23.31
C THR A 239 -5.92 -3.14 23.38
N GLY A 240 -4.61 -2.89 23.42
CA GLY A 240 -3.66 -4.00 23.53
C GLY A 240 -2.23 -3.58 23.73
N THR A 241 -1.34 -4.55 23.83
CA THR A 241 0.09 -4.35 24.09
C THR A 241 0.96 -4.32 22.83
N SER A 242 0.40 -4.75 21.69
CA SER A 242 1.11 -4.83 20.41
C SER A 242 0.23 -4.35 19.26
N THR A 243 0.40 -3.10 18.84
CA THR A 243 -0.26 -2.57 17.64
C THR A 243 -0.03 -3.42 16.40
N PRO A 244 1.21 -3.85 16.06
CA PRO A 244 1.42 -4.73 14.91
C PRO A 244 0.67 -6.06 15.04
N GLY A 245 0.68 -6.68 16.21
CA GLY A 245 0.03 -7.99 16.42
C GLY A 245 -1.47 -7.94 16.15
N ILE A 246 -2.16 -6.93 16.69
CA ILE A 246 -3.60 -6.71 16.50
C ILE A 246 -3.92 -6.49 15.01
N LEU A 247 -3.15 -5.64 14.33
CA LEU A 247 -3.38 -5.34 12.91
C LEU A 247 -3.06 -6.53 12.00
N ILE A 248 -2.06 -7.36 12.34
CA ILE A 248 -1.77 -8.62 11.65
C ILE A 248 -2.94 -9.60 11.80
N GLU A 249 -3.55 -9.68 12.98
CA GLU A 249 -4.75 -10.49 13.18
C GLU A 249 -5.93 -9.95 12.37
N ALA A 250 -6.17 -8.64 12.40
CA ALA A 250 -7.20 -7.97 11.62
C ALA A 250 -7.05 -8.19 10.11
N SER A 251 -5.80 -8.28 9.61
CA SER A 251 -5.50 -8.56 8.20
C SER A 251 -6.02 -9.91 7.71
N GLY A 252 -6.34 -10.81 8.65
CA GLY A 252 -6.99 -12.10 8.35
C GLY A 252 -8.44 -11.98 7.89
N ARG A 253 -9.09 -10.82 8.09
CA ARG A 253 -10.53 -10.61 7.86
C ARG A 253 -10.79 -9.39 6.96
N THR A 254 -9.85 -9.05 6.11
CA THR A 254 -9.94 -7.90 5.21
C THR A 254 -9.27 -8.20 3.88
N ASP A 255 -9.72 -7.58 2.82
CA ASP A 255 -9.21 -7.76 1.45
C ASP A 255 -7.99 -6.87 1.19
N LEU A 256 -7.95 -5.71 1.85
CA LEU A 256 -6.84 -4.77 1.81
C LEU A 256 -6.69 -4.11 3.18
N LEU A 257 -5.47 -4.01 3.67
CA LEU A 257 -5.14 -3.22 4.85
C LEU A 257 -4.41 -1.96 4.41
N VAL A 258 -4.98 -0.80 4.72
CA VAL A 258 -4.46 0.52 4.34
C VAL A 258 -3.92 1.23 5.57
N MET A 259 -2.78 1.89 5.42
CA MET A 259 -2.21 2.72 6.47
C MET A 259 -1.36 3.86 5.91
N GLY A 260 -1.26 4.96 6.66
CA GLY A 260 -0.31 6.02 6.35
C GLY A 260 1.13 5.60 6.66
N ARG A 261 2.07 6.07 5.86
CA ARG A 261 3.50 6.00 6.19
C ARG A 261 3.79 7.03 7.26
N GLY A 262 3.88 6.58 8.53
CA GLY A 262 3.99 7.42 9.72
C GLY A 262 4.98 8.59 9.59
N ARG A 263 4.61 9.73 10.16
CA ARG A 263 5.44 10.94 10.23
C ARG A 263 6.63 10.70 11.17
N ARG A 264 7.82 11.13 10.76
CA ARG A 264 9.00 11.11 11.64
C ARG A 264 9.12 12.41 12.43
N PRO A 265 9.31 12.37 13.75
CA PRO A 265 9.55 13.59 14.54
C PRO A 265 10.87 14.31 14.23
N LEU A 266 11.86 13.65 13.59
CA LEU A 266 13.23 14.16 13.41
C LEU A 266 13.84 13.91 12.01
N GLY A 267 13.01 13.80 10.98
CA GLY A 267 13.34 14.16 9.59
C GLY A 267 14.61 13.64 8.90
N VAL A 268 15.25 12.54 9.31
CA VAL A 268 16.45 12.03 8.61
C VAL A 268 16.14 10.73 7.87
N GLY A 269 15.99 10.83 6.55
CA GLY A 269 15.91 9.73 5.57
C GLY A 269 14.57 8.98 5.52
N PRO A 270 14.28 8.29 4.41
CA PRO A 270 13.07 7.49 4.25
C PRO A 270 13.11 6.25 5.13
N SER A 271 12.05 5.99 5.91
CA SER A 271 11.89 4.70 6.59
C SER A 271 10.44 4.37 6.85
N LEU A 272 10.15 3.09 6.75
CA LEU A 272 8.92 2.49 7.25
C LEU A 272 8.93 2.50 8.79
N GLY A 273 7.85 2.97 9.40
CA GLY A 273 7.63 2.81 10.82
C GLY A 273 7.54 1.32 11.21
N ARG A 274 7.75 1.00 12.50
CA ARG A 274 7.72 -0.38 13.00
C ARG A 274 6.43 -1.12 12.66
N VAL A 275 5.28 -0.44 12.69
CA VAL A 275 3.97 -1.02 12.35
C VAL A 275 3.92 -1.39 10.87
N ALA A 276 4.22 -0.45 9.97
CA ALA A 276 4.22 -0.69 8.52
C ALA A 276 5.18 -1.83 8.16
N HIS A 277 6.40 -1.83 8.73
CA HIS A 277 7.36 -2.89 8.51
C HIS A 277 6.80 -4.27 8.93
N ALA A 278 6.21 -4.38 10.12
CA ALA A 278 5.64 -5.63 10.59
C ALA A 278 4.46 -6.10 9.72
N LEU A 279 3.57 -5.17 9.30
CA LEU A 279 2.43 -5.51 8.45
C LEU A 279 2.87 -6.01 7.08
N ILE A 280 3.79 -5.32 6.43
CA ILE A 280 4.31 -5.74 5.13
C ILE A 280 4.96 -7.13 5.21
N HIS A 281 5.54 -7.49 6.36
CA HIS A 281 6.18 -8.81 6.56
C HIS A 281 5.21 -9.92 6.98
N HIS A 282 4.13 -9.61 7.70
CA HIS A 282 3.34 -10.62 8.42
C HIS A 282 1.84 -10.58 8.14
N SER A 283 1.30 -9.55 7.46
CA SER A 283 -0.13 -9.54 7.14
C SER A 283 -0.55 -10.69 6.24
N ARG A 284 -1.82 -11.04 6.35
CA ARG A 284 -2.46 -12.13 5.59
C ARG A 284 -3.18 -11.63 4.35
N CYS A 285 -3.28 -10.32 4.15
CA CYS A 285 -3.83 -9.67 2.97
C CYS A 285 -2.79 -8.70 2.38
N PRO A 286 -3.00 -8.15 1.17
CA PRO A 286 -2.23 -7.03 0.66
C PRO A 286 -2.23 -5.85 1.62
N VAL A 287 -1.11 -5.13 1.68
CA VAL A 287 -0.94 -3.94 2.52
C VAL A 287 -0.63 -2.76 1.64
N GLU A 288 -1.44 -1.72 1.76
CA GLU A 288 -1.21 -0.43 1.14
C GLU A 288 -0.60 0.54 2.14
N VAL A 289 0.51 1.16 1.74
CA VAL A 289 1.20 2.21 2.50
C VAL A 289 1.10 3.50 1.71
N ILE A 290 0.41 4.49 2.28
CA ILE A 290 0.20 5.78 1.66
C ILE A 290 1.18 6.80 2.26
N PRO A 291 2.02 7.45 1.44
CA PRO A 291 2.92 8.49 1.93
C PRO A 291 2.16 9.75 2.32
N SER A 292 2.58 10.41 3.41
CA SER A 292 1.93 11.62 3.90
C SER A 292 2.01 12.81 2.93
N ALA A 293 3.04 12.86 2.07
CA ALA A 293 3.21 13.91 1.07
C ALA A 293 2.19 13.81 -0.09
N PHE A 294 1.79 12.58 -0.46
CA PHE A 294 0.90 12.32 -1.60
C PHE A 294 -0.45 13.05 -1.50
N VAL A 295 -0.94 13.23 -0.30
CA VAL A 295 -2.28 13.77 -0.04
C VAL A 295 -2.30 15.30 -0.05
N THR A 296 -1.18 15.93 0.32
CA THR A 296 -1.08 17.40 0.35
C THR A 296 -1.16 18.00 -1.05
N GLU A 297 -0.69 17.28 -2.09
CA GLU A 297 -0.69 17.76 -3.48
C GLU A 297 -2.02 17.50 -4.21
N ALA A 298 -2.74 16.44 -3.88
CA ALA A 298 -4.04 16.13 -4.47
C ALA A 298 -5.14 17.15 -4.10
N GLY A 299 -4.98 17.87 -3.00
CA GLY A 299 -5.92 18.91 -2.53
C GLY A 299 -5.67 20.31 -3.13
N GLN A 300 -4.64 20.52 -3.95
CA GLN A 300 -4.27 21.83 -4.51
C GLN A 300 -4.47 21.95 -6.04
N SER A 301 -5.12 21.00 -6.68
CA SER A 301 -5.36 21.00 -8.14
C SER A 301 -6.79 21.39 -8.50
#